data_26cdf271c44c125f3df49949c8cd6691
#
_entry.id   26cdf271c44c125f3df49949c8cd6691
#
_cell.length_a   1.000
_cell.length_b   1.000
_cell.length_c   1.000
_cell.angle_alpha   90.00
_cell.angle_beta   90.00
_cell.angle_gamma   90.00
#
_symmetry.space_group_name_H-M   'P 1'
#
loop_
_entity.id
_entity.type
_entity.pdbx_description
1 polymer ?
#
loop_
_entity_poly.entity_id
_entity_poly.type
_entity_poly.pdbx_seq_one_letter_code
_entity_poly.pdbx_strand_id
1 'polypeptide(L)' 'MSKKVAVLGAGSWGTALAMVLEENGNDVHLWSHKAKQADEINLKHTNKLYLPAVVLAETIKATSHI' A
#
# COMPACT_ATOMS: atom_id res chain seq x y z
N MET A 1 -2.94 2.62 19.97
CA MET A 1 -1.58 2.96 19.51
C MET A 1 -1.32 2.37 18.14
N SER A 2 -0.78 3.18 17.24
CA SER A 2 -0.44 2.69 15.92
C SER A 2 0.89 1.94 15.95
N LYS A 3 1.02 0.94 15.12
CA LYS A 3 2.27 0.21 14.90
C LYS A 3 2.70 0.43 13.46
N LYS A 4 4.01 0.38 13.23
CA LYS A 4 4.55 0.35 11.87
C LYS A 4 4.49 -1.06 11.36
N VAL A 5 3.84 -1.26 10.23
CA VAL A 5 3.69 -2.58 9.61
C VAL A 5 4.18 -2.51 8.18
N ALA A 6 5.07 -3.41 7.82
CA ALA A 6 5.55 -3.53 6.44
C ALA A 6 4.83 -4.70 5.78
N VAL A 7 4.25 -4.44 4.62
CA VAL A 7 3.62 -5.48 3.81
C VAL A 7 4.52 -5.69 2.59
N LEU A 8 5.06 -6.88 2.46
CA LEU A 8 5.99 -7.21 1.37
C LEU A 8 5.23 -7.81 0.19
N GLY A 9 5.06 -7.02 -0.85
CA GLY A 9 4.37 -7.43 -2.06
C GLY A 9 3.08 -6.65 -2.26
N ALA A 10 3.08 -5.76 -3.24
CA ALA A 10 1.95 -4.91 -3.57
C ALA A 10 1.05 -5.51 -4.64
N GLY A 11 0.80 -6.81 -4.59
CA GLY A 11 -0.21 -7.46 -5.40
C GLY A 11 -1.61 -7.21 -4.81
N SER A 12 -2.62 -7.89 -5.34
CA SER A 12 -4.01 -7.74 -4.86
C SER A 12 -4.13 -8.05 -3.38
N TRP A 13 -3.54 -9.16 -2.96
CA TRP A 13 -3.57 -9.62 -1.57
C TRP A 13 -2.88 -8.65 -0.62
N GLY A 14 -1.64 -8.28 -0.96
CA GLY A 14 -0.87 -7.39 -0.10
C GLY A 14 -1.50 -6.01 0.01
N THR A 15 -2.04 -5.48 -1.09
CA THR A 15 -2.69 -4.18 -1.08
C THR A 15 -3.98 -4.22 -0.26
N ALA A 16 -4.77 -5.27 -0.39
CA ALA A 16 -5.99 -5.45 0.42
C ALA A 16 -5.66 -5.56 1.90
N LEU A 17 -4.60 -6.31 2.23
CA LEU A 17 -4.15 -6.43 3.62
C LEU A 17 -3.69 -5.08 4.17
N ALA A 18 -2.97 -4.29 3.35
CA ALA A 18 -2.54 -2.96 3.75
C ALA A 18 -3.73 -2.07 4.12
N MET A 19 -4.81 -2.15 3.35
CA MET A 19 -6.03 -1.38 3.64
C MET A 19 -6.64 -1.77 4.98
N VAL A 20 -6.73 -3.06 5.26
CA VAL A 20 -7.28 -3.55 6.54
C VAL A 20 -6.41 -3.09 7.70
N LEU A 21 -5.09 -3.20 7.56
CA LEU A 21 -4.16 -2.78 8.62
C LEU A 21 -4.25 -1.29 8.87
N GLU A 22 -4.37 -0.49 7.82
CA GLU A 22 -4.50 0.95 7.96
C GLU A 22 -5.81 1.32 8.66
N GLU A 23 -6.92 0.67 8.31
CA GLU A 23 -8.22 0.90 8.94
C GLU A 23 -8.19 0.57 10.44
N ASN A 24 -7.31 -0.33 10.84
CA ASN A 24 -7.12 -0.67 12.25
C ASN A 24 -6.12 0.24 12.97
N GLY A 25 -5.75 1.36 12.34
CA GLY A 25 -4.93 2.39 12.97
C GLY A 25 -3.43 2.16 12.89
N ASN A 26 -2.98 1.27 12.02
CA ASN A 26 -1.55 1.01 11.85
C ASN A 26 -0.93 1.96 10.81
N ASP A 27 0.36 2.22 10.97
CA ASP A 27 1.16 2.96 10.00
C ASP A 27 1.72 1.95 9.00
N VAL A 28 1.15 1.92 7.79
CA VAL A 28 1.40 0.85 6.83
C VAL A 28 2.36 1.29 5.74
N HIS A 29 3.40 0.49 5.54
CA HIS A 29 4.37 0.67 4.48
C HIS A 29 4.32 -0.56 3.57
N LEU A 30 3.96 -0.32 2.31
CA LEU A 30 3.78 -1.37 1.31
C LEU A 30 5.00 -1.42 0.41
N TRP A 31 5.61 -2.59 0.30
CA TRP A 31 6.77 -2.76 -0.58
C TRP A 31 6.35 -3.36 -1.91
N SER A 32 6.81 -2.74 -3.00
CA SER A 32 6.63 -3.25 -4.36
C SER A 32 7.98 -3.37 -5.04
N HIS A 33 8.21 -4.43 -5.78
CA HIS A 33 9.42 -4.54 -6.58
C HIS A 33 9.39 -3.64 -7.83
N LYS A 34 8.27 -2.99 -8.10
CA LYS A 34 8.11 -2.08 -9.24
C LYS A 34 8.00 -0.64 -8.75
N ALA A 35 8.98 0.19 -9.13
CA ALA A 35 9.00 1.60 -8.72
C ALA A 35 7.76 2.36 -9.20
N LYS A 36 7.27 2.07 -10.41
CA LYS A 36 6.07 2.72 -10.94
C LYS A 36 4.84 2.45 -10.11
N GLN A 37 4.71 1.23 -9.58
CA GLN A 37 3.60 0.87 -8.71
C GLN A 37 3.67 1.63 -7.39
N ALA A 38 4.86 1.72 -6.81
CA ALA A 38 5.06 2.48 -5.58
C ALA A 38 4.71 3.96 -5.80
N ASP A 39 5.14 4.53 -6.93
CA ASP A 39 4.81 5.91 -7.27
C ASP A 39 3.31 6.13 -7.41
N GLU A 40 2.62 5.20 -8.06
CA GLU A 40 1.16 5.30 -8.21
C GLU A 40 0.47 5.32 -6.85
N ILE A 41 0.88 4.43 -5.94
CA ILE A 41 0.30 4.35 -4.61
C ILE A 41 0.54 5.65 -3.84
N ASN A 42 1.75 6.18 -3.89
CA ASN A 42 2.10 7.38 -3.14
C ASN A 42 1.47 8.65 -3.70
N LEU A 43 1.36 8.76 -5.03
CA LEU A 43 0.90 9.98 -5.69
C LEU A 43 -0.59 9.98 -5.98
N LYS A 44 -1.14 8.85 -6.36
CA LYS A 44 -2.55 8.73 -6.78
C LYS A 44 -3.40 7.95 -5.80
N HIS A 45 -2.79 7.29 -4.83
CA HIS A 45 -3.48 6.47 -3.83
C HIS A 45 -4.31 5.37 -4.48
N THR A 46 -3.78 4.79 -5.56
CA THR A 46 -4.40 3.70 -6.29
C THR A 46 -3.39 2.63 -6.62
N ASN A 47 -3.88 1.44 -6.90
CA ASN A 47 -3.10 0.33 -7.43
C ASN A 47 -3.94 -0.36 -8.50
N LYS A 48 -4.11 0.33 -9.62
CA LYS A 48 -5.13 0.00 -10.63
C LYS A 48 -4.96 -1.35 -11.28
N LEU A 49 -3.73 -1.83 -11.41
CA LEU A 49 -3.48 -3.13 -12.01
C LEU A 49 -4.08 -4.26 -11.18
N TYR A 50 -4.03 -4.15 -9.86
CA TYR A 50 -4.47 -5.20 -8.95
C TYR A 50 -5.81 -4.91 -8.28
N LEU A 51 -6.11 -3.64 -7.99
CA LEU A 51 -7.37 -3.22 -7.37
C LEU A 51 -7.92 -2.00 -8.11
N PRO A 52 -8.48 -2.19 -9.32
CA PRO A 52 -8.80 -1.06 -10.21
C PRO A 52 -9.89 -0.12 -9.71
N ALA A 53 -10.76 -0.57 -8.84
CA ALA A 53 -11.90 0.24 -8.38
C ALA A 53 -11.69 0.79 -6.96
N VAL A 54 -10.49 0.71 -6.42
CA VAL A 54 -10.23 1.04 -5.02
C VAL A 54 -9.32 2.26 -4.92
N VAL A 55 -9.66 3.17 -4.01
CA VAL A 55 -8.81 4.29 -3.62
C VAL A 55 -8.24 3.98 -2.23
N LEU A 56 -6.93 4.02 -2.11
CA LEU A 56 -6.23 3.71 -0.87
C LEU A 56 -6.18 4.94 0.03
N ALA A 57 -6.07 4.72 1.34
CA ALA A 57 -5.89 5.80 2.29
C ALA A 57 -4.57 6.54 2.01
N GLU A 58 -4.58 7.85 2.18
CA GLU A 58 -3.41 8.69 1.94
C GLU A 58 -2.24 8.35 2.86
N THR A 59 -2.50 7.74 3.99
CA THR A 59 -1.49 7.38 4.97
C THR A 59 -0.71 6.11 4.59
N ILE A 60 -1.20 5.34 3.63
CA ILE A 60 -0.47 4.17 3.14
C ILE A 60 0.69 4.66 2.28
N LYS A 61 1.91 4.31 2.67
CA LYS A 61 3.13 4.65 1.94
C LYS A 61 3.65 3.42 1.21
N ALA A 62 4.24 3.64 0.05
CA ALA A 62 4.82 2.55 -0.73
C ALA A 62 6.26 2.86 -1.11
N THR A 63 7.06 1.81 -1.25
CA THR A 63 8.45 1.94 -1.66
C THR A 63 8.84 0.73 -2.50
N SER A 64 9.82 0.93 -3.38
CA SER A 64 10.47 -0.17 -4.11
C SER A 64 11.84 -0.52 -3.53
N HIS A 65 12.22 0.14 -2.45
CA HIS A 65 13.49 -0.12 -1.75
C HIS A 65 13.23 -0.89 -0.46
N ILE A 66 14.10 -1.80 -0.17
CA ILE A 66 14.02 -2.60 1.04
C ILE A 66 15.12 -2.19 2.01
#